data_f3ea68824dac82680711ec3fdd9761b0
#
_entry.id   f3ea68824dac82680711ec3fdd9761b0
#
_cell.length_a   1.000
_cell.length_b   1.000
_cell.length_c   1.000
_cell.angle_alpha   90.00
_cell.angle_beta   90.00
_cell.angle_gamma   90.00
#
_symmetry.space_group_name_H-M   'P 1'
#
loop_
_entity.id
_entity.type
_entity.pdbx_description
1 polymer ?
#
loop_
_entity_poly.entity_id
_entity_poly.type
_entity_poly.pdbx_seq_one_letter_code
_entity_poly.pdbx_strand_id
1 'polypeptide(L)'
;MQAMELESLLLCRDPDTLRIFRRALDDLGIRVEIATVAESALERLDRNKFDAVIVDCDDLAGGAEVLTGVQQSPSNKRAIAIAVINGVTTMRAAFEMGAHFALDKPITLERAVRALRAAHGFMATEQRRYFRHSVDTQAYLSFGVVRQLPCRITNISEGGMAVSLREQISPSWVVEVRFDLPGVPETLEVKGEFAWSDGKGNAGIRFIYVPIESRKWLGKWLAERIEAADTEHASGKTSSRRPLAI
;
A
#
# COMPACT_ATOMS: atom_id res chain seq x y z
N MET A 1 -7.31 -15.79 -0.60
CA MET A 1 -6.89 -14.37 -0.75
C MET A 1 -6.23 -13.97 0.56
N GLN A 2 -4.98 -13.48 0.55
CA GLN A 2 -4.27 -13.15 1.78
C GLN A 2 -4.90 -11.92 2.43
N ALA A 3 -5.08 -11.97 3.76
CA ALA A 3 -5.41 -10.80 4.57
C ALA A 3 -4.38 -9.70 4.29
N MET A 4 -4.82 -8.45 4.26
CA MET A 4 -3.93 -7.29 4.08
C MET A 4 -3.11 -7.08 5.36
N GLU A 5 -2.05 -7.87 5.54
CA GLU A 5 -1.07 -7.62 6.60
C GLU A 5 -0.16 -6.48 6.15
N LEU A 6 -0.04 -5.44 6.97
CA LEU A 6 0.95 -4.38 6.76
C LEU A 6 2.35 -4.96 6.96
N GLU A 7 3.26 -4.65 6.04
CA GLU A 7 4.63 -5.13 6.09
C GLU A 7 5.61 -3.98 6.30
N SER A 8 6.57 -4.18 7.19
CA SER A 8 7.61 -3.20 7.47
C SER A 8 9.01 -3.78 7.38
N LEU A 9 9.97 -2.95 6.98
CA LEU A 9 11.40 -3.24 7.05
C LEU A 9 12.01 -2.41 8.18
N LEU A 10 12.74 -3.05 9.08
CA LEU A 10 13.48 -2.40 10.16
C LEU A 10 14.98 -2.64 9.96
N LEU A 11 15.72 -1.59 9.60
CA LEU A 11 17.17 -1.59 9.58
C LEU A 11 17.70 -1.06 10.91
N CYS A 12 18.20 -1.93 11.77
CA CYS A 12 18.75 -1.56 13.07
C CYS A 12 19.64 -2.68 13.61
N ARG A 13 20.67 -2.31 14.38
CA ARG A 13 21.56 -3.23 15.13
C ARG A 13 21.38 -3.14 16.63
N ASP A 14 20.91 -1.99 17.14
CA ASP A 14 20.75 -1.76 18.57
C ASP A 14 19.66 -2.67 19.16
N PRO A 15 19.99 -3.58 20.11
CA PRO A 15 19.05 -4.54 20.64
C PRO A 15 17.85 -3.90 21.35
N ASP A 16 18.03 -2.76 22.00
CA ASP A 16 16.96 -2.09 22.73
C ASP A 16 15.97 -1.43 21.75
N THR A 17 16.47 -0.75 20.73
CA THR A 17 15.66 -0.18 19.66
C THR A 17 14.91 -1.29 18.90
N LEU A 18 15.59 -2.40 18.57
CA LEU A 18 14.96 -3.57 17.94
C LEU A 18 13.80 -4.12 18.77
N ARG A 19 14.02 -4.33 20.05
CA ARG A 19 12.99 -4.85 20.96
C ARG A 19 11.76 -3.93 21.03
N ILE A 20 12.00 -2.62 21.10
CA ILE A 20 10.93 -1.62 21.18
C ILE A 20 10.10 -1.59 19.90
N PHE A 21 10.75 -1.51 18.73
CA PHE A 21 10.01 -1.46 17.46
C PHE A 21 9.30 -2.77 17.16
N ARG A 22 9.92 -3.93 17.42
CA ARG A 22 9.24 -5.23 17.25
C ARG A 22 7.95 -5.29 18.06
N ARG A 23 8.01 -4.90 19.34
CA ARG A 23 6.82 -4.86 20.20
C ARG A 23 5.78 -3.87 19.68
N ALA A 24 6.20 -2.66 19.32
CA ALA A 24 5.28 -1.62 18.83
C ALA A 24 4.60 -2.00 17.51
N LEU A 25 5.31 -2.69 16.62
CA LEU A 25 4.78 -3.20 15.35
C LEU A 25 3.83 -4.38 15.57
N ASP A 26 4.19 -5.31 16.46
CA ASP A 26 3.34 -6.46 16.84
C ASP A 26 2.02 -6.00 17.48
N ASP A 27 2.09 -5.03 18.40
CA ASP A 27 0.91 -4.42 19.04
C ASP A 27 -0.06 -3.75 18.01
N LEU A 28 0.43 -3.41 16.82
CA LEU A 28 -0.34 -2.82 15.74
C LEU A 28 -0.67 -3.81 14.60
N GLY A 29 -0.30 -5.08 14.75
CA GLY A 29 -0.52 -6.10 13.73
C GLY A 29 0.30 -5.89 12.45
N ILE A 30 1.45 -5.20 12.53
CA ILE A 30 2.35 -4.93 11.40
C ILE A 30 3.48 -5.96 11.41
N ARG A 31 3.62 -6.72 10.33
CA ARG A 31 4.76 -7.65 10.17
C ARG A 31 6.05 -6.87 10.00
N VAL A 32 7.15 -7.42 10.52
CA VAL A 32 8.45 -6.79 10.42
C VAL A 32 9.50 -7.76 9.88
N GLU A 33 10.19 -7.34 8.83
CA GLU A 33 11.47 -7.92 8.41
C GLU A 33 12.60 -7.09 9.00
N ILE A 34 13.64 -7.76 9.51
CA ILE A 34 14.78 -7.10 10.13
C ILE A 34 16.01 -7.25 9.24
N ALA A 35 16.66 -6.13 8.98
CA ALA A 35 17.99 -6.06 8.40
C ALA A 35 18.97 -5.45 9.41
N THR A 36 20.19 -5.95 9.45
CA THR A 36 21.25 -5.48 10.34
C THR A 36 22.41 -4.84 9.61
N VAL A 37 22.36 -4.81 8.27
CA VAL A 37 23.30 -4.18 7.37
C VAL A 37 22.56 -3.47 6.24
N ALA A 38 23.11 -2.35 5.76
CA ALA A 38 22.47 -1.52 4.76
C ALA A 38 22.28 -2.25 3.41
N GLU A 39 23.25 -3.03 2.97
CA GLU A 39 23.19 -3.78 1.72
C GLU A 39 22.01 -4.75 1.72
N SER A 40 21.82 -5.48 2.83
CA SER A 40 20.66 -6.40 2.97
C SER A 40 19.33 -5.66 2.97
N ALA A 41 19.26 -4.45 3.52
CA ALA A 41 18.05 -3.64 3.49
C ALA A 41 17.74 -3.16 2.06
N LEU A 42 18.74 -2.70 1.31
CA LEU A 42 18.60 -2.28 -0.09
C LEU A 42 18.15 -3.43 -0.99
N GLU A 43 18.78 -4.62 -0.86
CA GLU A 43 18.35 -5.81 -1.61
C GLU A 43 16.89 -6.19 -1.35
N ARG A 44 16.41 -6.03 -0.10
CA ARG A 44 15.01 -6.31 0.25
C ARG A 44 14.07 -5.27 -0.34
N LEU A 45 14.46 -3.98 -0.34
CA LEU A 45 13.70 -2.91 -0.98
C LEU A 45 13.54 -3.10 -2.49
N ASP A 46 14.52 -3.72 -3.13
CA ASP A 46 14.45 -4.03 -4.58
C ASP A 46 13.50 -5.20 -4.87
N ARG A 47 13.44 -6.20 -3.98
CA ARG A 47 12.67 -7.43 -4.19
C ARG A 47 11.26 -7.37 -3.62
N ASN A 48 11.07 -6.68 -2.50
CA ASN A 48 9.83 -6.68 -1.73
C ASN A 48 9.23 -5.28 -1.68
N LYS A 49 7.92 -5.24 -1.48
CA LYS A 49 7.19 -4.01 -1.18
C LYS A 49 6.92 -3.96 0.31
N PHE A 50 7.18 -2.81 0.93
CA PHE A 50 6.89 -2.52 2.33
C PHE A 50 5.92 -1.34 2.44
N ASP A 51 5.11 -1.33 3.50
CA ASP A 51 4.23 -0.22 3.83
C ASP A 51 4.94 0.80 4.73
N ALA A 52 5.92 0.33 5.51
CA ALA A 52 6.82 1.20 6.29
C ALA A 52 8.27 0.71 6.21
N VAL A 53 9.20 1.66 6.28
CA VAL A 53 10.64 1.39 6.39
C VAL A 53 11.19 2.22 7.55
N ILE A 54 11.74 1.55 8.54
CA ILE A 54 12.32 2.15 9.74
C ILE A 54 13.83 2.00 9.65
N VAL A 55 14.55 3.11 9.68
CA VAL A 55 15.99 3.14 9.42
C VAL A 55 16.72 3.77 10.58
N ASP A 56 17.63 3.03 11.19
CA ASP A 56 18.64 3.57 12.09
C ASP A 56 19.73 4.24 11.26
N CYS A 57 19.73 5.59 11.23
CA CYS A 57 20.57 6.37 10.34
C CYS A 57 22.00 6.52 10.85
N ASP A 58 22.21 6.47 12.16
CA ASP A 58 23.47 6.92 12.77
C ASP A 58 24.33 5.76 13.29
N ASP A 59 23.69 4.69 13.79
CA ASP A 59 24.42 3.57 14.39
C ASP A 59 24.79 2.46 13.38
N LEU A 60 24.51 2.71 12.10
CA LEU A 60 24.80 1.79 11.00
C LEU A 60 25.44 2.51 9.82
N ALA A 61 26.59 1.98 9.37
CA ALA A 61 27.15 2.43 8.11
C ALA A 61 26.16 2.21 6.96
N GLY A 62 25.91 3.24 6.16
CA GLY A 62 24.96 3.18 5.06
C GLY A 62 23.50 3.35 5.45
N GLY A 63 23.16 3.67 6.70
CA GLY A 63 21.77 3.89 7.14
C GLY A 63 21.11 5.05 6.40
N ALA A 64 21.78 6.18 6.27
CA ALA A 64 21.27 7.34 5.55
C ALA A 64 21.03 7.06 4.05
N GLU A 65 21.90 6.26 3.43
CA GLU A 65 21.75 5.81 2.04
C GLU A 65 20.50 4.94 1.84
N VAL A 66 20.19 4.07 2.82
CA VAL A 66 18.95 3.25 2.77
C VAL A 66 17.72 4.15 2.83
N LEU A 67 17.71 5.16 3.69
CA LEU A 67 16.59 6.11 3.77
C LEU A 67 16.36 6.83 2.43
N THR A 68 17.44 7.26 1.77
CA THR A 68 17.37 7.84 0.42
C THR A 68 16.94 6.81 -0.63
N GLY A 69 17.41 5.57 -0.52
CA GLY A 69 17.06 4.45 -1.39
C GLY A 69 15.56 4.12 -1.39
N VAL A 70 14.87 4.30 -0.26
CA VAL A 70 13.41 4.13 -0.17
C VAL A 70 12.71 5.04 -1.18
N GLN A 71 13.12 6.31 -1.28
CA GLN A 71 12.51 7.29 -2.18
C GLN A 71 12.78 6.99 -3.66
N GLN A 72 13.89 6.32 -3.96
CA GLN A 72 14.30 5.94 -5.31
C GLN A 72 13.71 4.60 -5.75
N SER A 73 13.27 3.76 -4.80
CA SER A 73 12.71 2.46 -5.11
C SER A 73 11.35 2.58 -5.82
N PRO A 74 11.16 2.01 -7.02
CA PRO A 74 9.89 2.03 -7.72
C PRO A 74 8.73 1.45 -6.90
N SER A 75 9.02 0.40 -6.10
CA SER A 75 8.03 -0.30 -5.28
C SER A 75 7.80 0.35 -3.92
N ASN A 76 8.81 1.03 -3.36
CA ASN A 76 8.80 1.52 -1.98
C ASN A 76 8.80 3.04 -1.81
N LYS A 77 8.86 3.83 -2.90
CA LYS A 77 8.85 5.31 -2.84
C LYS A 77 7.64 5.95 -2.13
N ARG A 78 6.63 5.16 -1.83
CA ARG A 78 5.44 5.57 -1.08
C ARG A 78 5.34 4.90 0.29
N ALA A 79 6.29 4.06 0.65
CA ALA A 79 6.39 3.51 1.99
C ALA A 79 6.60 4.65 2.99
N ILE A 80 6.03 4.50 4.18
CA ILE A 80 6.28 5.47 5.25
C ILE A 80 7.68 5.26 5.80
N ALA A 81 8.56 6.22 5.54
CA ALA A 81 9.93 6.18 6.02
C ALA A 81 10.04 6.84 7.41
N ILE A 82 10.60 6.11 8.39
CA ILE A 82 10.83 6.56 9.76
C ILE A 82 12.34 6.51 10.01
N ALA A 83 12.94 7.66 10.27
CA ALA A 83 14.34 7.76 10.65
C ALA A 83 14.49 7.62 12.18
N VAL A 84 15.43 6.80 12.60
CA VAL A 84 15.93 6.75 13.98
C VAL A 84 17.30 7.41 13.98
N ILE A 85 17.48 8.46 14.78
CA ILE A 85 18.66 9.32 14.78
C ILE A 85 19.27 9.38 16.19
N ASN A 86 20.60 9.63 16.24
CA ASN A 86 21.36 9.68 17.49
C ASN A 86 22.26 10.93 17.55
N GLY A 87 21.83 12.01 16.92
CA GLY A 87 22.52 13.30 16.96
C GLY A 87 23.60 13.53 15.89
N VAL A 88 23.97 12.52 15.10
CA VAL A 88 24.81 12.68 13.91
C VAL A 88 23.96 13.21 12.76
N THR A 89 22.89 12.52 12.45
CA THR A 89 21.86 12.99 11.52
C THR A 89 20.92 13.94 12.26
N THR A 90 20.73 15.15 11.73
CA THR A 90 19.72 16.08 12.27
C THR A 90 18.33 15.72 11.79
N MET A 91 17.29 16.10 12.53
CA MET A 91 15.90 15.94 12.07
C MET A 91 15.68 16.54 10.68
N ARG A 92 16.23 17.72 10.43
CA ARG A 92 16.14 18.38 9.13
C ARG A 92 16.75 17.52 8.03
N ALA A 93 17.97 17.01 8.23
CA ALA A 93 18.63 16.14 7.28
C ALA A 93 17.82 14.84 7.03
N ALA A 94 17.24 14.25 8.08
CA ALA A 94 16.38 13.07 7.94
C ALA A 94 15.16 13.36 7.03
N PHE A 95 14.48 14.50 7.21
CA PHE A 95 13.38 14.91 6.34
C PHE A 95 13.83 15.23 4.91
N GLU A 96 14.98 15.86 4.73
CA GLU A 96 15.56 16.12 3.40
C GLU A 96 15.91 14.82 2.66
N MET A 97 16.29 13.75 3.38
CA MET A 97 16.50 12.40 2.84
C MET A 97 15.19 11.63 2.60
N GLY A 98 14.04 12.20 2.92
CA GLY A 98 12.72 11.61 2.64
C GLY A 98 12.05 10.89 3.80
N ALA A 99 12.52 11.06 5.05
CA ALA A 99 11.79 10.58 6.21
C ALA A 99 10.45 11.31 6.36
N HIS A 100 9.42 10.58 6.73
CA HIS A 100 8.11 11.12 7.12
C HIS A 100 8.05 11.39 8.63
N PHE A 101 8.81 10.63 9.40
CA PHE A 101 8.96 10.78 10.85
C PHE A 101 10.43 10.63 11.21
N ALA A 102 10.86 11.36 12.25
CA ALA A 102 12.18 11.20 12.83
C ALA A 102 12.08 11.05 14.36
N LEU A 103 12.80 10.09 14.92
CA LEU A 103 12.80 9.76 16.33
C LEU A 103 14.22 9.78 16.87
N ASP A 104 14.47 10.62 17.87
CA ASP A 104 15.77 10.66 18.56
C ASP A 104 15.90 9.49 19.54
N LYS A 105 17.07 8.86 19.59
CA LYS A 105 17.47 7.94 20.66
C LYS A 105 17.69 8.69 21.98
N PRO A 106 17.39 8.07 23.13
CA PRO A 106 16.84 6.73 23.30
C PRO A 106 15.36 6.65 22.92
N ILE A 107 15.00 5.58 22.21
CA ILE A 107 13.61 5.33 21.83
C ILE A 107 12.85 4.74 23.01
N THR A 108 11.66 5.26 23.27
CA THR A 108 10.71 4.64 24.22
C THR A 108 9.58 3.95 23.46
N LEU A 109 8.98 2.92 24.06
CA LEU A 109 7.85 2.21 23.46
C LEU A 109 6.69 3.18 23.13
N GLU A 110 6.41 4.13 24.03
CA GLU A 110 5.36 5.13 23.84
C GLU A 110 5.61 5.99 22.59
N ARG A 111 6.86 6.45 22.40
CA ARG A 111 7.24 7.26 21.22
C ARG A 111 7.15 6.45 19.92
N ALA A 112 7.63 5.21 19.95
CA ALA A 112 7.54 4.29 18.81
C ALA A 112 6.09 4.01 18.42
N VAL A 113 5.23 3.64 19.38
CA VAL A 113 3.80 3.39 19.18
C VAL A 113 3.08 4.65 18.65
N ARG A 114 3.40 5.83 19.19
CA ARG A 114 2.79 7.08 18.72
C ARG A 114 3.13 7.37 17.27
N ALA A 115 4.40 7.23 16.88
CA ALA A 115 4.85 7.43 15.51
C ALA A 115 4.22 6.41 14.55
N LEU A 116 4.23 5.13 14.92
CA LEU A 116 3.63 4.07 14.12
C LEU A 116 2.12 4.19 14.00
N ARG A 117 1.39 4.62 15.04
CA ARG A 117 -0.05 4.91 14.94
C ARG A 117 -0.34 6.07 13.99
N ALA A 118 0.46 7.13 14.04
CA ALA A 118 0.33 8.23 13.11
C ALA A 118 0.60 7.77 11.66
N ALA A 119 1.60 6.91 11.46
CA ALA A 119 1.94 6.31 10.18
C ALA A 119 0.89 5.32 9.68
N HIS A 120 0.25 4.55 10.58
CA HIS A 120 -0.69 3.46 10.25
C HIS A 120 -1.84 3.93 9.36
N GLY A 121 -2.43 5.10 9.62
CA GLY A 121 -3.49 5.66 8.78
C GLY A 121 -3.04 5.90 7.33
N PHE A 122 -1.81 6.37 7.14
CA PHE A 122 -1.22 6.58 5.82
C PHE A 122 -0.90 5.25 5.14
N MET A 123 -0.30 4.28 5.86
CA MET A 123 -0.03 2.94 5.34
C MET A 123 -1.30 2.25 4.85
N ALA A 124 -2.35 2.25 5.66
CA ALA A 124 -3.64 1.67 5.31
C ALA A 124 -4.28 2.37 4.08
N THR A 125 -4.11 3.69 3.95
CA THR A 125 -4.62 4.44 2.80
C THR A 125 -3.84 4.10 1.52
N GLU A 126 -2.51 4.04 1.59
CA GLU A 126 -1.69 3.64 0.44
C GLU A 126 -1.93 2.16 0.06
N GLN A 127 -2.10 1.27 1.02
CA GLN A 127 -2.49 -0.11 0.73
C GLN A 127 -3.82 -0.19 -0.01
N ARG A 128 -4.87 0.53 0.42
CA ARG A 128 -6.16 0.58 -0.26
C ARG A 128 -6.06 1.04 -1.71
N ARG A 129 -5.15 1.96 -2.01
CA ARG A 129 -4.90 2.41 -3.39
C ARG A 129 -4.39 1.31 -4.31
N TYR A 130 -3.65 0.34 -3.77
CA TYR A 130 -3.05 -0.77 -4.52
C TYR A 130 -3.83 -2.07 -4.38
N PHE A 131 -4.64 -2.19 -3.34
CA PHE A 131 -5.49 -3.37 -3.17
C PHE A 131 -6.51 -3.42 -4.29
N ARG A 132 -6.39 -4.46 -5.12
CA ARG A 132 -7.30 -4.68 -6.24
C ARG A 132 -8.30 -5.75 -5.85
N HIS A 133 -9.55 -5.34 -5.70
CA HIS A 133 -10.63 -6.27 -5.46
C HIS A 133 -11.14 -6.82 -6.80
N SER A 134 -11.19 -8.16 -6.92
CA SER A 134 -11.78 -8.81 -8.08
C SER A 134 -13.26 -8.51 -8.13
N VAL A 135 -13.73 -8.02 -9.25
CA VAL A 135 -15.14 -7.73 -9.52
C VAL A 135 -15.41 -8.06 -10.98
N ASP A 136 -16.60 -8.54 -11.25
CA ASP A 136 -17.07 -8.79 -12.61
C ASP A 136 -18.31 -7.95 -12.86
N THR A 137 -18.13 -6.74 -13.37
CA THR A 137 -19.23 -5.81 -13.64
C THR A 137 -19.07 -5.14 -14.99
N GLN A 138 -20.21 -4.76 -15.58
CA GLN A 138 -20.22 -4.05 -16.85
C GLN A 138 -19.85 -2.58 -16.65
N ALA A 139 -19.12 -2.03 -17.61
CA ALA A 139 -18.75 -0.63 -17.66
C ALA A 139 -18.78 -0.10 -19.09
N TYR A 140 -18.79 1.21 -19.21
CA TYR A 140 -18.75 1.92 -20.49
C TYR A 140 -17.61 2.91 -20.47
N LEU A 141 -16.74 2.81 -21.48
CA LEU A 141 -15.66 3.77 -21.72
C LEU A 141 -16.14 4.82 -22.73
N SER A 142 -15.98 6.08 -22.40
CA SER A 142 -16.33 7.20 -23.30
C SER A 142 -15.06 7.94 -23.71
N PHE A 143 -14.88 8.07 -25.02
CA PHE A 143 -13.78 8.78 -25.65
C PHE A 143 -14.33 10.04 -26.33
N GLY A 144 -14.39 11.15 -25.59
CA GLY A 144 -15.05 12.36 -26.05
C GLY A 144 -16.56 12.18 -26.21
N VAL A 145 -17.19 12.93 -27.10
CA VAL A 145 -18.66 13.04 -27.20
C VAL A 145 -19.34 11.88 -27.94
N VAL A 146 -18.61 11.08 -28.72
CA VAL A 146 -19.21 10.27 -29.79
C VAL A 146 -19.09 8.75 -29.60
N ARG A 147 -18.18 8.25 -28.78
CA ARG A 147 -17.94 6.80 -28.71
C ARG A 147 -18.06 6.25 -27.29
N GLN A 148 -19.07 5.41 -27.06
CA GLN A 148 -19.19 4.58 -25.88
C GLN A 148 -18.80 3.13 -26.22
N LEU A 149 -17.81 2.60 -25.49
CA LEU A 149 -17.31 1.25 -25.69
C LEU A 149 -17.66 0.40 -24.46
N PRO A 150 -18.47 -0.66 -24.61
CA PRO A 150 -18.76 -1.55 -23.51
C PRO A 150 -17.51 -2.38 -23.15
N CYS A 151 -17.27 -2.53 -21.85
CA CYS A 151 -16.20 -3.36 -21.29
C CYS A 151 -16.65 -4.04 -20.01
N ARG A 152 -15.83 -4.94 -19.48
CA ARG A 152 -16.02 -5.54 -18.15
C ARG A 152 -14.87 -5.13 -17.23
N ILE A 153 -15.20 -4.69 -16.04
CA ILE A 153 -14.20 -4.49 -14.99
C ILE A 153 -13.88 -5.83 -14.38
N THR A 154 -12.61 -6.22 -14.35
CA THR A 154 -12.14 -7.49 -13.77
C THR A 154 -11.57 -7.32 -12.37
N ASN A 155 -11.05 -6.14 -12.06
CA ASN A 155 -10.67 -5.73 -10.72
C ASN A 155 -10.64 -4.20 -10.60
N ILE A 156 -10.79 -3.70 -9.36
CA ILE A 156 -10.82 -2.27 -9.07
C ILE A 156 -10.13 -1.97 -7.75
N SER A 157 -9.53 -0.80 -7.66
CA SER A 157 -8.91 -0.20 -6.46
C SER A 157 -9.26 1.27 -6.35
N GLU A 158 -8.86 1.96 -5.29
CA GLU A 158 -9.03 3.43 -5.19
C GLU A 158 -8.30 4.21 -6.30
N GLY A 159 -7.20 3.66 -6.83
CA GLY A 159 -6.35 4.35 -7.83
C GLY A 159 -6.57 3.93 -9.28
N GLY A 160 -7.40 2.91 -9.55
CA GLY A 160 -7.60 2.42 -10.90
C GLY A 160 -8.32 1.10 -11.00
N MET A 161 -8.51 0.65 -12.24
CA MET A 161 -9.19 -0.61 -12.55
C MET A 161 -8.50 -1.36 -13.68
N ALA A 162 -8.72 -2.67 -13.75
CA ALA A 162 -8.45 -3.45 -14.95
C ALA A 162 -9.78 -3.76 -15.64
N VAL A 163 -9.75 -3.65 -16.97
CA VAL A 163 -10.91 -3.89 -17.83
C VAL A 163 -10.58 -4.90 -18.90
N SER A 164 -11.58 -5.67 -19.30
CA SER A 164 -11.56 -6.54 -20.47
C SER A 164 -12.45 -5.96 -21.56
N LEU A 165 -11.91 -5.84 -22.75
CA LEU A 165 -12.48 -5.19 -23.93
C LEU A 165 -12.57 -6.19 -25.07
N ARG A 166 -13.56 -6.04 -25.94
CA ARG A 166 -13.67 -6.84 -27.17
C ARG A 166 -12.78 -6.30 -28.29
N GLU A 167 -12.35 -5.07 -28.19
CA GLU A 167 -11.55 -4.37 -29.21
C GLU A 167 -10.20 -3.95 -28.64
N GLN A 168 -9.18 -3.91 -29.49
CA GLN A 168 -7.88 -3.36 -29.13
C GLN A 168 -7.96 -1.83 -29.07
N ILE A 169 -7.42 -1.25 -28.02
CA ILE A 169 -7.39 0.20 -27.82
C ILE A 169 -5.93 0.66 -27.74
N SER A 170 -5.63 1.76 -28.43
CA SER A 170 -4.34 2.43 -28.29
C SER A 170 -4.26 3.18 -26.95
N PRO A 171 -3.19 3.00 -26.16
CA PRO A 171 -3.14 3.41 -24.75
C PRO A 171 -2.97 4.91 -24.46
N SER A 172 -3.13 5.80 -25.43
CA SER A 172 -2.78 7.23 -25.29
C SER A 172 -3.92 8.20 -24.96
N TRP A 173 -5.07 7.69 -24.46
CA TRP A 173 -6.28 8.52 -24.37
C TRP A 173 -6.77 8.64 -22.92
N VAL A 174 -7.18 9.86 -22.56
CA VAL A 174 -8.03 10.09 -21.38
C VAL A 174 -9.40 9.51 -21.67
N VAL A 175 -9.92 8.73 -20.74
CA VAL A 175 -11.19 8.04 -20.87
C VAL A 175 -12.09 8.36 -19.68
N GLU A 176 -13.37 8.56 -19.93
CA GLU A 176 -14.40 8.59 -18.91
C GLU A 176 -14.99 7.17 -18.78
N VAL A 177 -15.10 6.69 -17.54
CA VAL A 177 -15.62 5.37 -17.24
C VAL A 177 -16.86 5.49 -16.39
N ARG A 178 -17.95 4.89 -16.85
CA ARG A 178 -19.22 4.74 -16.10
C ARG A 178 -19.43 3.27 -15.76
N PHE A 179 -19.75 2.98 -14.52
CA PHE A 179 -19.92 1.62 -14.05
C PHE A 179 -20.76 1.55 -12.77
N ASP A 180 -21.38 0.40 -12.57
CA ASP A 180 -22.12 0.08 -11.35
C ASP A 180 -21.32 -0.92 -10.51
N LEU A 181 -21.32 -0.72 -9.18
CA LEU A 181 -20.72 -1.68 -8.25
C LEU A 181 -21.82 -2.44 -7.51
N PRO A 182 -21.66 -3.75 -7.28
CA PRO A 182 -22.64 -4.55 -6.56
C PRO A 182 -22.90 -4.00 -5.16
N GLY A 183 -24.17 -3.66 -4.86
CA GLY A 183 -24.58 -3.07 -3.57
C GLY A 183 -24.41 -1.55 -3.45
N VAL A 184 -23.96 -0.88 -4.49
CA VAL A 184 -23.95 0.59 -4.58
C VAL A 184 -25.17 1.04 -5.39
N PRO A 185 -26.01 1.95 -4.84
CA PRO A 185 -27.26 2.34 -5.51
C PRO A 185 -27.06 3.31 -6.68
N GLU A 186 -25.87 3.88 -6.81
CA GLU A 186 -25.55 4.92 -7.79
C GLU A 186 -24.52 4.45 -8.80
N THR A 187 -24.69 4.87 -10.07
CA THR A 187 -23.69 4.69 -11.11
C THR A 187 -22.48 5.59 -10.81
N LEU A 188 -21.29 4.99 -10.80
CA LEU A 188 -20.04 5.68 -10.57
C LEU A 188 -19.45 6.20 -11.88
N GLU A 189 -18.88 7.38 -11.83
CA GLU A 189 -18.17 8.01 -12.96
C GLU A 189 -16.76 8.38 -12.53
N VAL A 190 -15.77 8.08 -13.36
CA VAL A 190 -14.38 8.44 -13.14
C VAL A 190 -13.73 8.86 -14.47
N LYS A 191 -12.69 9.70 -14.38
CA LYS A 191 -11.79 9.95 -15.51
C LYS A 191 -10.48 9.24 -15.25
N GLY A 192 -9.95 8.58 -16.27
CA GLY A 192 -8.71 7.85 -16.18
C GLY A 192 -7.89 7.94 -17.47
N GLU A 193 -6.72 7.36 -17.39
CA GLU A 193 -5.85 7.14 -18.55
C GLU A 193 -5.41 5.68 -18.59
N PHE A 194 -5.15 5.16 -19.78
CA PHE A 194 -4.62 3.82 -19.92
C PHE A 194 -3.20 3.76 -19.38
N ALA A 195 -2.97 2.92 -18.38
CA ALA A 195 -1.66 2.67 -17.80
C ALA A 195 -0.90 1.56 -18.55
N TRP A 196 -1.63 0.57 -19.07
CA TRP A 196 -1.11 -0.55 -19.85
C TRP A 196 -2.21 -1.19 -20.70
N SER A 197 -1.80 -1.93 -21.72
CA SER A 197 -2.64 -2.83 -22.50
C SER A 197 -1.82 -4.06 -22.89
N ASP A 198 -2.42 -5.24 -22.88
CA ASP A 198 -1.77 -6.49 -23.27
C ASP A 198 -1.91 -6.83 -24.77
N GLY A 199 -2.58 -5.97 -25.53
CA GLY A 199 -2.89 -6.22 -26.94
C GLY A 199 -3.89 -7.36 -27.21
N LYS A 200 -4.42 -8.01 -26.15
CA LYS A 200 -5.37 -9.12 -26.22
C LYS A 200 -6.76 -8.73 -25.68
N GLY A 201 -6.98 -7.44 -25.48
CA GLY A 201 -8.24 -6.90 -24.99
C GLY A 201 -8.27 -6.62 -23.48
N ASN A 202 -7.18 -6.85 -22.73
CA ASN A 202 -7.10 -6.41 -21.34
C ASN A 202 -6.31 -5.12 -21.25
N ALA A 203 -6.76 -4.22 -20.38
CA ALA A 203 -6.12 -2.94 -20.13
C ALA A 203 -6.26 -2.51 -18.68
N GLY A 204 -5.27 -1.76 -18.19
CA GLY A 204 -5.32 -1.07 -16.91
C GLY A 204 -5.60 0.40 -17.10
N ILE A 205 -6.54 0.93 -16.33
CA ILE A 205 -6.91 2.35 -16.29
C ILE A 205 -6.51 2.91 -14.93
N ARG A 206 -5.66 3.92 -14.93
CA ARG A 206 -5.31 4.71 -13.75
C ARG A 206 -6.28 5.88 -13.64
N PHE A 207 -6.87 6.09 -12.48
CA PHE A 207 -7.75 7.23 -12.25
C PHE A 207 -6.94 8.53 -12.15
N ILE A 208 -7.32 9.53 -12.92
CA ILE A 208 -6.78 10.90 -12.85
C ILE A 208 -7.75 11.84 -12.14
N TYR A 209 -9.04 11.54 -12.19
CA TYR A 209 -10.07 12.29 -11.47
C TYR A 209 -11.23 11.36 -11.08
N VAL A 210 -11.60 11.44 -9.82
CA VAL A 210 -12.78 10.74 -9.26
C VAL A 210 -13.64 11.80 -8.58
N PRO A 211 -14.88 12.04 -9.04
CA PRO A 211 -15.83 12.93 -8.37
C PRO A 211 -16.00 12.57 -6.89
N ILE A 212 -16.30 13.57 -6.06
CA ILE A 212 -16.40 13.41 -4.60
C ILE A 212 -17.38 12.30 -4.23
N GLU A 213 -18.55 12.27 -4.84
CA GLU A 213 -19.58 11.26 -4.57
C GLU A 213 -19.13 9.86 -5.01
N SER A 214 -18.58 9.73 -6.23
CA SER A 214 -18.02 8.45 -6.71
C SER A 214 -16.88 7.96 -5.81
N ARG A 215 -16.02 8.85 -5.33
CA ARG A 215 -14.94 8.52 -4.40
C ARG A 215 -15.45 8.00 -3.06
N LYS A 216 -16.49 8.63 -2.53
CA LYS A 216 -17.13 8.21 -1.28
C LYS A 216 -17.71 6.81 -1.39
N TRP A 217 -18.47 6.54 -2.44
CA TRP A 217 -19.06 5.22 -2.67
C TRP A 217 -18.00 4.14 -2.95
N LEU A 218 -17.02 4.44 -3.81
CA LEU A 218 -15.93 3.52 -4.11
C LEU A 218 -15.12 3.18 -2.86
N GLY A 219 -14.76 4.20 -2.06
CA GLY A 219 -14.00 4.00 -0.82
C GLY A 219 -14.76 3.15 0.19
N LYS A 220 -16.06 3.42 0.39
CA LYS A 220 -16.92 2.61 1.26
C LYS A 220 -17.01 1.16 0.77
N TRP A 221 -17.29 0.96 -0.52
CA TRP A 221 -17.39 -0.35 -1.14
C TRP A 221 -16.11 -1.19 -1.01
N LEU A 222 -14.94 -0.57 -1.19
CA LEU A 222 -13.65 -1.22 -1.01
C LEU A 222 -13.36 -1.55 0.46
N ALA A 223 -13.67 -0.65 1.40
CA ALA A 223 -13.47 -0.85 2.83
C ALA A 223 -14.28 -2.04 3.35
N GLU A 224 -15.56 -2.14 3.01
CA GLU A 224 -16.45 -3.26 3.40
C GLU A 224 -15.90 -4.61 2.95
N ARG A 225 -15.23 -4.67 1.79
CA ARG A 225 -14.66 -5.91 1.26
C ARG A 225 -13.31 -6.27 1.85
N ILE A 226 -12.55 -5.29 2.28
CA ILE A 226 -11.33 -5.50 3.05
C ILE A 226 -11.68 -6.09 4.42
N GLU A 227 -12.64 -5.49 5.13
CA GLU A 227 -13.11 -5.98 6.43
C GLU A 227 -13.71 -7.39 6.36
N ALA A 228 -14.47 -7.70 5.29
CA ALA A 228 -15.01 -9.03 5.07
C ALA A 228 -13.90 -10.09 4.85
N ALA A 229 -12.86 -9.75 4.11
CA ALA A 229 -11.71 -10.63 3.89
C ALA A 229 -10.93 -10.90 5.17
N ASP A 230 -10.77 -9.89 6.04
CA ASP A 230 -10.09 -10.01 7.34
C ASP A 230 -10.89 -10.89 8.31
N THR A 231 -12.23 -10.79 8.30
CA THR A 231 -13.11 -11.58 9.19
C THR A 231 -13.13 -13.06 8.81
N GLU A 232 -13.09 -13.40 7.53
CA GLU A 232 -12.99 -14.79 7.06
C GLU A 232 -11.68 -15.46 7.47
N HIS A 233 -10.57 -14.72 7.51
CA HIS A 233 -9.28 -15.24 7.94
C HIS A 233 -9.16 -15.42 9.45
N ALA A 234 -9.80 -14.56 10.24
CA ALA A 234 -9.85 -14.71 11.70
C ALA A 234 -10.62 -15.96 12.12
N SER A 235 -11.71 -16.29 11.44
CA SER A 235 -12.51 -17.48 11.71
C SER A 235 -11.87 -18.80 11.24
N GLY A 236 -11.03 -18.77 10.18
CA GLY A 236 -10.32 -19.94 9.67
C GLY A 236 -9.17 -20.44 10.55
N LYS A 237 -8.55 -19.57 11.39
CA LYS A 237 -7.45 -19.95 12.28
C LYS A 237 -7.88 -20.72 13.54
N THR A 238 -9.16 -20.72 13.88
CA THR A 238 -9.67 -21.37 15.13
C THR A 238 -9.99 -22.86 14.94
N SER A 239 -10.06 -23.38 13.71
CA SER A 239 -10.49 -24.76 13.41
C SER A 239 -9.37 -25.80 13.32
N SER A 240 -8.09 -25.44 13.54
CA SER A 240 -6.93 -26.33 13.33
C SER A 240 -6.25 -26.81 14.63
N ARG A 241 -6.88 -26.68 15.80
CA ARG A 241 -6.41 -27.37 17.03
C ARG A 241 -7.15 -28.70 17.19
N ARG A 242 -6.64 -29.75 16.58
CA ARG A 242 -6.98 -31.13 16.99
C ARG A 242 -6.40 -31.37 18.38
N PRO A 243 -7.17 -31.90 19.35
CA PRO A 243 -6.60 -32.38 20.61
C PRO A 243 -5.81 -33.66 20.32
N LEU A 244 -4.58 -33.70 20.79
CA LEU A 244 -3.81 -34.95 20.92
C LEU A 244 -4.55 -35.82 21.92
N ALA A 245 -5.08 -36.92 21.45
CA ALA A 245 -5.58 -38.00 22.31
C ALA A 245 -4.37 -38.73 22.96
N ILE A 246 -4.51 -38.99 24.24
CA ILE A 246 -3.64 -39.75 25.13
C ILE A 246 -3.51 -41.18 24.66
#